data_1bbafb0d7000e476f5cbaae6abcdc3a7
#
_entry.id   1bbafb0d7000e476f5cbaae6abcdc3a7
#
_cell.length_a   1.000
_cell.length_b   1.000
_cell.length_c   1.000
_cell.angle_alpha   90.00
_cell.angle_beta   90.00
_cell.angle_gamma   90.00
#
_symmetry.space_group_name_H-M   'P 1'
#
loop_
_entity.id
_entity.type
_entity.pdbx_description
1 polymer ?
#
loop_
_entity_poly.entity_id
_entity_poly.type
_entity_poly.pdbx_seq_one_letter_code
_entity_poly.pdbx_strand_id
1 'polypeptide(L)'
;GLGERGHLASPAVDLETHIRDILGLLDCEDLQEVVLLGHSYGGMVATGVAQRRPERLRRLVYLDALVPQPGASAFELVPAQAAARMRAAAAAEGEGWRIPPNPMPPDTSAEDVLYARPRRLPQPIRTFEQALPMVAIPALPRVYLFCTRVGPDDTFRPFARRAAAEPGWTLRELDASHSPHVTCPELLAAALADLA
;
A
#
# COMPACT_ATOMS: atom_id res chain seq x y z
N GLY A 1 -9.32 7.41 8.11
CA GLY A 1 -10.59 6.78 7.76
C GLY A 1 -10.54 5.26 7.70
N LEU A 2 -9.40 4.61 8.08
CA LEU A 2 -9.23 3.15 8.17
C LEU A 2 -8.65 2.78 9.53
N GLY A 3 -8.67 1.50 9.88
CA GLY A 3 -8.17 0.99 11.14
C GLY A 3 -8.83 1.68 12.34
N GLU A 4 -8.04 2.12 13.32
CA GLU A 4 -8.49 2.86 14.50
C GLU A 4 -9.15 4.21 14.15
N ARG A 5 -8.94 4.72 12.93
CA ARG A 5 -9.57 5.95 12.41
C ARG A 5 -10.86 5.68 11.62
N GLY A 6 -11.41 4.47 11.70
CA GLY A 6 -12.65 4.10 11.00
C GLY A 6 -13.83 5.03 11.30
N HIS A 7 -13.89 5.58 12.52
CA HIS A 7 -14.90 6.56 12.92
C HIS A 7 -14.82 7.91 12.18
N LEU A 8 -13.71 8.19 11.49
CA LEU A 8 -13.51 9.38 10.65
C LEU A 8 -13.81 9.12 9.18
N ALA A 9 -14.23 7.90 8.81
CA ALA A 9 -14.52 7.55 7.43
C ALA A 9 -15.65 8.41 6.87
N SER A 10 -15.41 9.01 5.72
CA SER A 10 -16.40 9.84 5.00
C SER A 10 -16.09 9.85 3.51
N PRO A 11 -17.03 10.29 2.65
CA PRO A 11 -16.77 10.48 1.23
C PRO A 11 -15.66 11.48 0.91
N ALA A 12 -15.27 12.34 1.87
CA ALA A 12 -14.22 13.35 1.69
C ALA A 12 -12.81 12.79 1.92
N VAL A 13 -12.67 11.62 2.56
CA VAL A 13 -11.37 10.99 2.79
C VAL A 13 -10.74 10.57 1.45
N ASP A 14 -9.53 11.04 1.20
CA ASP A 14 -8.78 10.84 -0.03
C ASP A 14 -7.31 10.42 0.25
N LEU A 15 -6.48 10.30 -0.78
CA LEU A 15 -5.06 9.95 -0.64
C LEU A 15 -4.31 10.96 0.22
N GLU A 16 -4.60 12.25 0.06
CA GLU A 16 -3.96 13.32 0.84
C GLU A 16 -4.26 13.18 2.33
N THR A 17 -5.48 12.78 2.69
CA THR A 17 -5.86 12.50 4.08
C THR A 17 -4.97 11.41 4.69
N HIS A 18 -4.75 10.30 3.97
CA HIS A 18 -3.91 9.21 4.44
C HIS A 18 -2.43 9.62 4.54
N ILE A 19 -1.94 10.43 3.59
CA ILE A 19 -0.57 10.95 3.66
C ILE A 19 -0.38 11.83 4.90
N ARG A 20 -1.34 12.73 5.17
CA ARG A 20 -1.30 13.61 6.35
C ARG A 20 -1.37 12.83 7.66
N ASP A 21 -2.09 11.73 7.70
CA ASP A 21 -2.13 10.84 8.88
C ASP A 21 -0.74 10.34 9.24
N ILE A 22 0.06 9.90 8.25
CA ILE A 22 1.42 9.42 8.48
C ILE A 22 2.39 10.57 8.77
N LEU A 23 2.26 11.71 8.07
CA LEU A 23 3.05 12.89 8.37
C LEU A 23 2.82 13.37 9.80
N GLY A 24 1.56 13.39 10.25
CA GLY A 24 1.21 13.74 11.62
C GLY A 24 1.85 12.79 12.65
N LEU A 25 1.92 11.50 12.36
CA LEU A 25 2.62 10.54 13.21
C LEU A 25 4.12 10.83 13.29
N LEU A 26 4.78 11.06 12.14
CA LEU A 26 6.20 11.39 12.09
C LEU A 26 6.53 12.66 12.90
N ASP A 27 5.67 13.67 12.77
CA ASP A 27 5.87 14.97 13.44
C ASP A 27 5.55 14.87 14.95
N CYS A 28 4.45 14.21 15.35
CA CYS A 28 4.05 14.11 16.76
C CYS A 28 4.98 13.23 17.61
N GLU A 29 5.50 12.15 17.03
CA GLU A 29 6.43 11.24 17.71
C GLU A 29 7.91 11.60 17.47
N ASP A 30 8.17 12.71 16.74
CA ASP A 30 9.51 13.15 16.32
C ASP A 30 10.38 12.03 15.75
N LEU A 31 9.77 11.19 14.89
CA LEU A 31 10.46 10.03 14.33
C LEU A 31 11.50 10.46 13.30
N GLN A 32 12.71 9.88 13.41
CA GLN A 32 13.87 10.11 12.54
C GLN A 32 14.41 8.77 12.04
N GLU A 33 15.16 8.79 10.95
CA GLU A 33 15.80 7.61 10.37
C GLU A 33 14.82 6.44 10.12
N VAL A 34 13.57 6.77 9.73
CA VAL A 34 12.48 5.82 9.62
C VAL A 34 12.65 4.92 8.38
N VAL A 35 12.48 3.62 8.56
CA VAL A 35 12.21 2.69 7.46
C VAL A 35 10.69 2.68 7.24
N LEU A 36 10.23 3.38 6.20
CA LEU A 36 8.80 3.50 5.90
C LEU A 36 8.37 2.41 4.92
N LEU A 37 7.45 1.53 5.37
CA LEU A 37 6.90 0.47 4.54
C LEU A 37 5.47 0.82 4.07
N GLY A 38 5.24 0.71 2.77
CA GLY A 38 3.91 0.74 2.16
C GLY A 38 3.55 -0.61 1.57
N HIS A 39 2.45 -1.23 2.05
CA HIS A 39 1.89 -2.46 1.48
C HIS A 39 0.73 -2.13 0.54
N SER A 40 0.70 -2.77 -0.64
CA SER A 40 -0.42 -2.63 -1.58
C SER A 40 -0.67 -1.17 -1.96
N TYR A 41 -1.89 -0.65 -1.79
CA TYR A 41 -2.23 0.78 -1.92
C TYR A 41 -1.34 1.67 -1.04
N GLY A 42 -0.86 1.18 0.11
CA GLY A 42 0.03 1.91 1.02
C GLY A 42 1.31 2.44 0.36
N GLY A 43 1.71 1.90 -0.78
CA GLY A 43 2.81 2.43 -1.59
C GLY A 43 2.55 3.85 -2.11
N MET A 44 1.29 4.20 -2.42
CA MET A 44 0.88 5.58 -2.78
C MET A 44 1.13 6.53 -1.61
N VAL A 45 0.70 6.12 -0.41
CA VAL A 45 0.85 6.91 0.82
C VAL A 45 2.32 7.09 1.18
N ALA A 46 3.08 5.97 1.21
CA ALA A 46 4.51 6.00 1.55
C ALA A 46 5.31 6.88 0.58
N THR A 47 5.00 6.85 -0.72
CA THR A 47 5.61 7.75 -1.69
C THR A 47 5.27 9.21 -1.42
N GLY A 48 4.01 9.52 -1.11
CA GLY A 48 3.57 10.87 -0.80
C GLY A 48 4.21 11.44 0.48
N VAL A 49 4.43 10.59 1.48
CA VAL A 49 5.17 10.95 2.71
C VAL A 49 6.65 11.21 2.39
N ALA A 50 7.29 10.30 1.64
CA ALA A 50 8.70 10.41 1.28
C ALA A 50 9.01 11.69 0.47
N GLN A 51 8.06 12.19 -0.32
CA GLN A 51 8.20 13.47 -1.01
C GLN A 51 8.24 14.69 -0.09
N ARG A 52 7.49 14.63 1.02
CA ARG A 52 7.28 15.78 1.91
C ARG A 52 8.24 15.81 3.09
N ARG A 53 8.75 14.65 3.49
CA ARG A 53 9.67 14.46 4.63
C ARG A 53 10.78 13.46 4.29
N PRO A 54 11.49 13.62 3.17
CA PRO A 54 12.57 12.69 2.81
C PRO A 54 13.66 12.66 3.88
N GLU A 55 13.90 13.78 4.55
CA GLU A 55 14.89 13.93 5.63
C GLU A 55 14.57 13.11 6.88
N ARG A 56 13.32 12.69 7.07
CA ARG A 56 12.88 11.83 8.17
C ARG A 56 13.10 10.35 7.88
N LEU A 57 13.35 10.01 6.62
CA LEU A 57 13.35 8.63 6.17
C LEU A 57 14.75 8.14 5.83
N ARG A 58 15.11 7.00 6.40
CA ARG A 58 16.33 6.27 6.06
C ARG A 58 16.13 5.43 4.80
N ARG A 59 14.94 4.85 4.62
CA ARG A 59 14.63 3.92 3.54
C ARG A 59 13.13 3.86 3.25
N LEU A 60 12.79 3.58 1.99
CA LEU A 60 11.42 3.35 1.56
C LEU A 60 11.27 1.89 1.10
N VAL A 61 10.31 1.18 1.68
CA VAL A 61 10.02 -0.23 1.38
C VAL A 61 8.63 -0.37 0.78
N TYR A 62 8.55 -1.01 -0.38
CA TYR A 62 7.30 -1.33 -1.06
C TYR A 62 7.06 -2.84 -0.94
N LEU A 63 6.12 -3.24 -0.10
CA LEU A 63 5.73 -4.63 0.07
C LEU A 63 4.56 -4.92 -0.86
N ASP A 64 4.84 -5.61 -1.97
CA ASP A 64 3.81 -5.97 -2.97
C ASP A 64 2.84 -4.80 -3.21
N ALA A 65 3.40 -3.65 -3.63
CA ALA A 65 2.75 -2.35 -3.53
C ALA A 65 2.74 -1.57 -4.84
N LEU A 66 1.79 -0.64 -4.95
CA LEU A 66 1.76 0.34 -6.02
C LEU A 66 2.93 1.31 -5.88
N VAL A 67 3.62 1.56 -7.00
CA VAL A 67 4.72 2.53 -7.06
C VAL A 67 4.31 3.63 -8.05
N PRO A 68 3.77 4.76 -7.54
CA PRO A 68 3.25 5.81 -8.41
C PRO A 68 4.34 6.49 -9.22
N GLN A 69 3.94 6.95 -10.39
CA GLN A 69 4.64 7.96 -11.18
C GLN A 69 4.01 9.34 -10.92
N PRO A 70 4.70 10.44 -11.27
CA PRO A 70 4.14 11.78 -11.13
C PRO A 70 2.75 11.92 -11.75
N GLY A 71 1.79 12.38 -10.95
CA GLY A 71 0.42 12.60 -11.37
C GLY A 71 -0.46 11.36 -11.49
N ALA A 72 0.05 10.16 -11.15
CA ALA A 72 -0.75 8.94 -11.22
C ALA A 72 -1.65 8.78 -10.00
N SER A 73 -2.86 8.30 -10.22
CA SER A 73 -3.78 7.79 -9.21
C SER A 73 -3.61 6.28 -9.03
N ALA A 74 -4.10 5.73 -7.92
CA ALA A 74 -4.05 4.28 -7.69
C ALA A 74 -4.88 3.50 -8.74
N PHE A 75 -6.00 4.04 -9.21
CA PHE A 75 -6.79 3.41 -10.27
C PHE A 75 -6.07 3.31 -11.62
N GLU A 76 -5.15 4.22 -11.91
CA GLU A 76 -4.33 4.16 -13.15
C GLU A 76 -3.20 3.13 -13.04
N LEU A 77 -2.85 2.70 -11.84
CA LEU A 77 -1.77 1.76 -11.57
C LEU A 77 -2.22 0.30 -11.46
N VAL A 78 -3.51 0.06 -11.28
CA VAL A 78 -4.08 -1.29 -11.27
C VAL A 78 -4.64 -1.65 -12.65
N PRO A 79 -4.77 -2.94 -13.00
CA PRO A 79 -5.40 -3.36 -14.25
C PRO A 79 -6.78 -2.72 -14.42
N ALA A 80 -7.11 -2.25 -15.62
CA ALA A 80 -8.38 -1.56 -15.90
C ALA A 80 -9.61 -2.36 -15.47
N GLN A 81 -9.56 -3.70 -15.63
CA GLN A 81 -10.64 -4.58 -15.20
C GLN A 81 -10.77 -4.61 -13.66
N ALA A 82 -9.66 -4.58 -12.92
CA ALA A 82 -9.68 -4.50 -11.46
C ALA A 82 -10.26 -3.16 -11.00
N ALA A 83 -9.85 -2.04 -11.60
CA ALA A 83 -10.41 -0.72 -11.34
C ALA A 83 -11.92 -0.68 -11.59
N ALA A 84 -12.39 -1.26 -12.71
CA ALA A 84 -13.82 -1.34 -13.03
C ALA A 84 -14.60 -2.17 -11.99
N ARG A 85 -14.06 -3.34 -11.57
CA ARG A 85 -14.67 -4.16 -10.50
C ARG A 85 -14.78 -3.40 -9.19
N MET A 86 -13.71 -2.70 -8.77
CA MET A 86 -13.71 -1.93 -7.53
C MET A 86 -14.73 -0.79 -7.55
N ARG A 87 -14.87 -0.07 -8.68
CA ARG A 87 -15.88 0.98 -8.84
C ARG A 87 -17.31 0.42 -8.81
N ALA A 88 -17.54 -0.72 -9.48
CA ALA A 88 -18.83 -1.39 -9.48
C ALA A 88 -19.20 -1.88 -8.07
N ALA A 89 -18.26 -2.47 -7.34
CA ALA A 89 -18.48 -2.90 -5.96
C ALA A 89 -18.76 -1.72 -5.02
N ALA A 90 -18.05 -0.59 -5.16
CA ALA A 90 -18.33 0.60 -4.40
C ALA A 90 -19.75 1.15 -4.66
N ALA A 91 -20.20 1.12 -5.91
CA ALA A 91 -21.56 1.54 -6.28
C ALA A 91 -22.63 0.61 -5.72
N ALA A 92 -22.42 -0.72 -5.78
CA ALA A 92 -23.41 -1.72 -5.40
C ALA A 92 -23.50 -1.97 -3.88
N GLU A 93 -22.35 -1.97 -3.18
CA GLU A 93 -22.23 -2.45 -1.80
C GLU A 93 -21.64 -1.38 -0.85
N GLY A 94 -21.03 -0.33 -1.40
CA GLY A 94 -20.28 0.67 -0.65
C GLY A 94 -20.91 2.06 -0.60
N GLU A 95 -22.22 2.16 -0.77
CA GLU A 95 -22.96 3.45 -0.76
C GLU A 95 -22.43 4.45 -1.81
N GLY A 96 -21.79 3.94 -2.88
CA GLY A 96 -21.20 4.74 -3.93
C GLY A 96 -19.83 5.36 -3.61
N TRP A 97 -19.35 5.26 -2.37
CA TRP A 97 -18.11 5.93 -1.95
C TRP A 97 -17.11 5.03 -1.21
N ARG A 98 -17.44 3.78 -0.89
CA ARG A 98 -16.58 2.84 -0.17
C ARG A 98 -16.30 1.59 -1.02
N ILE A 99 -15.06 1.27 -1.23
CA ILE A 99 -14.64 0.02 -1.87
C ILE A 99 -14.65 -1.08 -0.81
N PRO A 100 -15.45 -2.14 -0.96
CA PRO A 100 -15.41 -3.28 -0.05
C PRO A 100 -14.02 -3.93 0.00
N PRO A 101 -13.60 -4.52 1.14
CA PRO A 101 -12.34 -5.23 1.21
C PRO A 101 -12.28 -6.40 0.21
N ASN A 102 -11.15 -6.56 -0.48
CA ASN A 102 -10.92 -7.74 -1.32
C ASN A 102 -10.99 -9.04 -0.50
N PRO A 103 -11.28 -10.20 -1.11
CA PRO A 103 -11.14 -11.49 -0.44
C PRO A 103 -9.75 -11.65 0.19
N MET A 104 -9.68 -12.40 1.28
CA MET A 104 -8.38 -12.79 1.86
C MET A 104 -7.66 -13.75 0.90
N PRO A 105 -6.31 -13.75 0.89
CA PRO A 105 -5.56 -14.74 0.14
C PRO A 105 -6.00 -16.17 0.49
N PRO A 106 -6.00 -17.11 -0.47
CA PRO A 106 -6.53 -18.46 -0.26
C PRO A 106 -5.70 -19.30 0.75
N ASP A 107 -4.47 -18.90 1.02
CA ASP A 107 -3.57 -19.49 2.02
C ASP A 107 -3.74 -18.89 3.43
N THR A 108 -4.74 -18.02 3.63
CA THR A 108 -5.05 -17.47 4.95
C THR A 108 -5.74 -18.53 5.80
N SER A 109 -5.28 -18.75 7.04
CA SER A 109 -5.89 -19.69 7.97
C SER A 109 -7.31 -19.26 8.36
N ALA A 110 -8.15 -20.19 8.78
CA ALA A 110 -9.50 -19.89 9.23
C ALA A 110 -9.49 -18.97 10.48
N GLU A 111 -8.50 -19.11 11.35
CA GLU A 111 -8.30 -18.27 12.53
C GLU A 111 -7.95 -16.84 12.13
N ASP A 112 -7.00 -16.68 11.19
CA ASP A 112 -6.61 -15.37 10.68
C ASP A 112 -7.75 -14.68 9.93
N VAL A 113 -8.57 -15.43 9.19
CA VAL A 113 -9.77 -14.89 8.55
C VAL A 113 -10.74 -14.34 9.60
N LEU A 114 -10.99 -15.07 10.69
CA LEU A 114 -11.86 -14.63 11.80
C LEU A 114 -11.30 -13.39 12.48
N TYR A 115 -9.99 -13.33 12.69
CA TYR A 115 -9.31 -12.19 13.28
C TYR A 115 -9.34 -10.95 12.37
N ALA A 116 -9.00 -11.12 11.09
CA ALA A 116 -8.83 -10.01 10.14
C ALA A 116 -10.16 -9.43 9.67
N ARG A 117 -11.18 -10.27 9.46
CA ARG A 117 -12.47 -9.88 8.86
C ARG A 117 -13.11 -8.64 9.50
N PRO A 118 -13.29 -8.53 10.82
CA PRO A 118 -13.89 -7.35 11.45
C PRO A 118 -12.99 -6.11 11.43
N ARG A 119 -11.70 -6.26 11.10
CA ARG A 119 -10.70 -5.18 11.09
C ARG A 119 -10.46 -4.61 9.70
N ARG A 120 -10.95 -5.28 8.67
CA ARG A 120 -10.79 -4.85 7.26
C ARG A 120 -11.99 -3.99 6.88
N LEU A 121 -11.83 -2.69 7.03
CA LEU A 121 -12.86 -1.72 6.73
C LEU A 121 -12.94 -1.41 5.23
N PRO A 122 -14.14 -1.09 4.70
CA PRO A 122 -14.29 -0.56 3.34
C PRO A 122 -13.50 0.74 3.18
N GLN A 123 -12.77 0.87 2.07
CA GLN A 123 -11.89 2.00 1.82
C GLN A 123 -12.59 3.10 1.00
N PRO A 124 -12.49 4.39 1.40
CA PRO A 124 -13.05 5.49 0.62
C PRO A 124 -12.48 5.52 -0.81
N ILE A 125 -13.36 5.56 -1.82
CA ILE A 125 -12.97 5.44 -3.23
C ILE A 125 -12.06 6.57 -3.70
N ARG A 126 -12.21 7.76 -3.15
CA ARG A 126 -11.36 8.92 -3.48
C ARG A 126 -9.88 8.70 -3.17
N THR A 127 -9.55 7.76 -2.27
CA THR A 127 -8.16 7.36 -2.02
C THR A 127 -7.52 6.70 -3.24
N PHE A 128 -8.31 6.04 -4.09
CA PHE A 128 -7.86 5.45 -5.36
C PHE A 128 -7.99 6.40 -6.54
N GLU A 129 -8.90 7.38 -6.47
CA GLU A 129 -9.16 8.34 -7.54
C GLU A 129 -8.18 9.52 -7.55
N GLN A 130 -7.73 9.94 -6.37
CA GLN A 130 -6.86 11.09 -6.26
C GLN A 130 -5.46 10.78 -6.80
N ALA A 131 -5.05 11.57 -7.79
CA ALA A 131 -3.69 11.55 -8.31
C ALA A 131 -2.70 12.07 -7.25
N LEU A 132 -1.51 11.46 -7.18
CA LEU A 132 -0.42 11.95 -6.34
C LEU A 132 0.32 13.07 -7.08
N PRO A 133 0.20 14.33 -6.67
CA PRO A 133 0.93 15.44 -7.27
C PRO A 133 2.40 15.33 -6.88
N MET A 134 3.19 14.81 -7.79
CA MET A 134 4.60 14.49 -7.56
C MET A 134 5.45 15.08 -8.69
N VAL A 135 6.56 15.73 -8.33
CA VAL A 135 7.50 16.28 -9.32
C VAL A 135 8.58 15.26 -9.68
N ALA A 136 9.04 14.50 -8.71
CA ALA A 136 10.06 13.46 -8.88
C ALA A 136 9.92 12.36 -7.82
N ILE A 137 10.47 11.19 -8.09
CA ILE A 137 10.60 10.13 -7.08
C ILE A 137 11.68 10.55 -6.08
N PRO A 138 11.43 10.46 -4.75
CA PRO A 138 12.44 10.82 -3.74
C PRO A 138 13.74 10.06 -3.92
N ALA A 139 14.88 10.76 -3.76
CA ALA A 139 16.22 10.19 -3.82
C ALA A 139 16.55 9.46 -2.51
N LEU A 140 15.85 8.37 -2.22
CA LEU A 140 16.03 7.51 -1.04
C LEU A 140 16.40 6.10 -1.48
N PRO A 141 17.13 5.32 -0.66
CA PRO A 141 17.26 3.88 -0.86
C PRO A 141 15.87 3.23 -0.88
N ARG A 142 15.57 2.49 -1.95
CA ARG A 142 14.25 1.87 -2.15
C ARG A 142 14.37 0.36 -2.25
N VAL A 143 13.49 -0.33 -1.56
CA VAL A 143 13.39 -1.78 -1.62
C VAL A 143 11.99 -2.15 -2.11
N TYR A 144 11.91 -3.07 -3.06
CA TYR A 144 10.67 -3.71 -3.44
C TYR A 144 10.68 -5.16 -2.95
N LEU A 145 9.76 -5.50 -2.05
CA LEU A 145 9.51 -6.86 -1.59
C LEU A 145 8.35 -7.40 -2.42
N PHE A 146 8.65 -8.30 -3.34
CA PHE A 146 7.66 -8.91 -4.24
C PHE A 146 7.19 -10.25 -3.72
N CYS A 147 5.87 -10.41 -3.54
CA CYS A 147 5.25 -11.67 -3.13
C CYS A 147 5.05 -12.56 -4.35
N THR A 148 5.72 -13.72 -4.39
CA THR A 148 5.80 -14.57 -5.59
C THR A 148 4.58 -15.47 -5.80
N ARG A 149 3.77 -15.73 -4.75
CA ARG A 149 2.50 -16.50 -4.86
C ARG A 149 1.39 -15.60 -5.37
N VAL A 150 1.52 -15.20 -6.64
CA VAL A 150 0.59 -14.27 -7.29
C VAL A 150 -0.74 -14.93 -7.65
N GLY A 151 -1.82 -14.14 -7.59
CA GLY A 151 -3.12 -14.52 -8.10
C GLY A 151 -3.24 -14.35 -9.62
N PRO A 152 -4.43 -14.62 -10.18
CA PRO A 152 -4.69 -14.49 -11.62
C PRO A 152 -4.46 -13.08 -12.16
N ASP A 153 -4.67 -12.06 -11.35
CA ASP A 153 -4.41 -10.65 -11.68
C ASP A 153 -3.09 -10.20 -11.02
N ASP A 154 -1.97 -10.48 -11.68
CA ASP A 154 -0.63 -10.11 -11.17
C ASP A 154 -0.38 -8.59 -11.30
N THR A 155 -1.03 -7.83 -10.44
CA THR A 155 -0.98 -6.37 -10.41
C THR A 155 0.42 -5.84 -10.09
N PHE A 156 1.23 -6.58 -9.32
CA PHE A 156 2.44 -6.05 -8.71
C PHE A 156 3.73 -6.42 -9.44
N ARG A 157 3.73 -7.45 -10.30
CA ARG A 157 4.90 -7.84 -11.12
C ARG A 157 5.46 -6.73 -11.99
N PRO A 158 4.66 -5.83 -12.61
CA PRO A 158 5.22 -4.71 -13.37
C PRO A 158 6.10 -3.79 -12.52
N PHE A 159 5.74 -3.56 -11.25
CA PHE A 159 6.54 -2.75 -10.32
C PHE A 159 7.80 -3.49 -9.88
N ALA A 160 7.73 -4.80 -9.63
CA ALA A 160 8.89 -5.62 -9.32
C ALA A 160 9.90 -5.62 -10.49
N ARG A 161 9.43 -5.77 -11.74
CA ARG A 161 10.28 -5.68 -12.94
C ARG A 161 10.94 -4.31 -13.07
N ARG A 162 10.20 -3.24 -12.79
CA ARG A 162 10.73 -1.87 -12.79
C ARG A 162 11.81 -1.72 -11.73
N ALA A 163 11.58 -2.21 -10.51
CA ALA A 163 12.55 -2.19 -9.42
C ALA A 163 13.81 -3.01 -9.74
N ALA A 164 13.70 -4.09 -10.51
CA ALA A 164 14.87 -4.86 -10.96
C ALA A 164 15.71 -4.13 -12.02
N ALA A 165 15.10 -3.23 -12.80
CA ALA A 165 15.73 -2.59 -13.96
C ALA A 165 16.26 -1.16 -13.65
N GLU A 166 15.63 -0.45 -12.72
CA GLU A 166 15.98 0.95 -12.43
C GLU A 166 17.04 1.08 -11.34
N PRO A 167 17.99 2.03 -11.46
CA PRO A 167 18.98 2.28 -10.41
C PRO A 167 18.30 2.81 -9.12
N GLY A 168 18.96 2.57 -7.99
CA GLY A 168 18.48 3.02 -6.66
C GLY A 168 17.39 2.14 -6.05
N TRP A 169 17.11 0.99 -6.66
CA TRP A 169 16.23 -0.03 -6.14
C TRP A 169 16.99 -1.30 -5.74
N THR A 170 16.45 -1.97 -4.74
CA THR A 170 16.78 -3.36 -4.41
C THR A 170 15.50 -4.19 -4.54
N LEU A 171 15.47 -5.17 -5.42
CA LEU A 171 14.39 -6.15 -5.49
C LEU A 171 14.72 -7.34 -4.57
N ARG A 172 13.76 -7.74 -3.75
CA ARG A 172 13.76 -9.01 -3.00
C ARG A 172 12.44 -9.73 -3.25
N GLU A 173 12.50 -11.04 -3.36
CA GLU A 173 11.33 -11.90 -3.52
C GLU A 173 11.01 -12.60 -2.20
N LEU A 174 9.70 -12.67 -1.89
CA LEU A 174 9.17 -13.42 -0.76
C LEU A 174 8.28 -14.54 -1.31
N ASP A 175 8.50 -15.76 -0.89
CA ASP A 175 7.60 -16.88 -1.19
C ASP A 175 6.33 -16.78 -0.32
N ALA A 176 5.48 -15.82 -0.67
CA ALA A 176 4.29 -15.42 0.07
C ALA A 176 3.18 -14.99 -0.88
N SER A 177 1.94 -15.01 -0.41
CA SER A 177 0.80 -14.34 -1.02
C SER A 177 0.81 -12.84 -0.72
N HIS A 178 -0.13 -12.10 -1.32
CA HIS A 178 -0.24 -10.63 -1.19
C HIS A 178 -0.29 -10.09 0.24
N SER A 179 -0.63 -10.88 1.23
CA SER A 179 -0.79 -10.43 2.63
C SER A 179 0.17 -11.16 3.59
N PRO A 180 1.50 -11.09 3.40
CA PRO A 180 2.46 -11.85 4.20
C PRO A 180 2.46 -11.48 5.68
N HIS A 181 2.02 -10.27 6.03
CA HIS A 181 1.81 -9.83 7.41
C HIS A 181 0.71 -10.62 8.16
N VAL A 182 -0.10 -11.37 7.40
CA VAL A 182 -1.14 -12.27 7.96
C VAL A 182 -0.74 -13.72 7.72
N THR A 183 -0.37 -14.08 6.49
CA THR A 183 -0.20 -15.49 6.07
C THR A 183 1.15 -16.09 6.45
N CYS A 184 2.21 -15.27 6.62
CA CYS A 184 3.56 -15.71 7.01
C CYS A 184 4.35 -14.59 7.70
N PRO A 185 3.90 -14.10 8.88
CA PRO A 185 4.48 -12.93 9.55
C PRO A 185 5.95 -13.12 9.93
N GLU A 186 6.38 -14.33 10.26
CA GLU A 186 7.77 -14.63 10.61
C GLU A 186 8.71 -14.42 9.41
N LEU A 187 8.30 -14.88 8.21
CA LEU A 187 9.06 -14.68 6.98
C LEU A 187 9.20 -13.19 6.67
N LEU A 188 8.10 -12.43 6.80
CA LEU A 188 8.13 -10.99 6.60
C LEU A 188 9.01 -10.30 7.63
N ALA A 189 8.90 -10.65 8.92
CA ALA A 189 9.71 -10.07 9.99
C ALA A 189 11.21 -10.28 9.74
N ALA A 190 11.62 -11.49 9.36
CA ALA A 190 13.00 -11.78 9.00
C ALA A 190 13.49 -10.92 7.82
N ALA A 191 12.68 -10.81 6.76
CA ALA A 191 13.01 -9.98 5.59
C ALA A 191 13.14 -8.49 5.94
N LEU A 192 12.35 -7.97 6.89
CA LEU A 192 12.39 -6.58 7.33
C LEU A 192 13.55 -6.29 8.28
N ALA A 193 13.92 -7.25 9.15
CA ALA A 193 15.06 -7.10 10.07
C ALA A 193 16.37 -6.85 9.29
N ASP A 194 16.54 -7.46 8.13
CA ASP A 194 17.68 -7.22 7.24
C ASP A 194 17.70 -5.82 6.59
N LEU A 195 16.63 -5.06 6.72
CA LEU A 195 16.47 -3.73 6.11
C LEU A 195 16.57 -2.60 7.14
N ALA A 196 16.56 -2.92 8.41
CA ALA A 196 16.61 -1.94 9.51
C ALA A 196 17.95 -1.21 9.64
#